data_92f54e9a06ec966cd6dc172358f3ef9d
#
_entry.id   92f54e9a06ec966cd6dc172358f3ef9d
#
_cell.length_a   1.000
_cell.length_b   1.000
_cell.length_c   1.000
_cell.angle_alpha   90.00
_cell.angle_beta   90.00
_cell.angle_gamma   90.00
#
_symmetry.space_group_name_H-M   'P 1'
#
loop_
_entity.id
_entity.type
_entity.pdbx_description
1 polymer ?
#
loop_
_entity_poly.entity_id
_entity_poly.type
_entity_poly.pdbx_seq_one_letter_code
_entity_poly.pdbx_strand_id
1 'polypeptide(L)'
;MLLGIALSALGNGLVLPYTFIYFHNIRGFPIAVAGLIASYGAFSSLAISPLVGNLIDKWGPKPVLITSLLVSFVGYCSLSQVKTISQAFLVTTICATGQSAMWPSQNAISTELTPEHMRERIYGAQFAMLNLGIGIGGLVSSLVVTLDNPRTFELLFIGDGISYLVYLVVVLTLKNVGDGVCRHAGHQ
;
A
#
# COMPACT_ATOMS: atom_id res chain seq x y z
N MET A 1 6.45 -3.64 13.77
CA MET A 1 6.57 -3.09 12.42
C MET A 1 6.71 -4.17 11.34
N LEU A 2 7.66 -5.10 11.44
CA LEU A 2 7.85 -6.19 10.46
C LEU A 2 6.57 -7.01 10.17
N LEU A 3 5.79 -7.32 11.21
CA LEU A 3 4.49 -8.00 11.04
C LEU A 3 3.50 -7.21 10.19
N GLY A 4 3.43 -5.89 10.40
CA GLY A 4 2.56 -5.03 9.59
C GLY A 4 2.98 -5.00 8.12
N ILE A 5 4.30 -4.93 7.87
CA ILE A 5 4.87 -5.00 6.51
C ILE A 5 4.53 -6.34 5.86
N ALA A 6 4.72 -7.46 6.57
CA ALA A 6 4.40 -8.78 6.04
C ALA A 6 2.91 -8.94 5.69
N LEU A 7 2.01 -8.44 6.55
CA LEU A 7 0.57 -8.48 6.31
C LEU A 7 0.14 -7.64 5.12
N SER A 8 0.63 -6.40 5.02
CA SER A 8 0.33 -5.55 3.86
C SER A 8 0.96 -6.08 2.57
N ALA A 9 2.14 -6.70 2.66
CA ALA A 9 2.80 -7.33 1.51
C ALA A 9 2.02 -8.56 1.03
N LEU A 10 1.45 -9.35 1.95
CA LEU A 10 0.58 -10.47 1.62
C LEU A 10 -0.68 -9.99 0.89
N GLY A 11 -1.33 -8.93 1.39
CA GLY A 11 -2.47 -8.30 0.72
C GLY A 11 -2.12 -7.80 -0.68
N ASN A 12 -1.01 -7.07 -0.83
CA ASN A 12 -0.50 -6.65 -2.13
C ASN A 12 -0.27 -7.85 -3.09
N GLY A 13 0.28 -8.95 -2.58
CA GLY A 13 0.48 -10.17 -3.36
C GLY A 13 -0.83 -10.81 -3.84
N LEU A 14 -1.91 -10.69 -3.03
CA LEU A 14 -3.24 -11.14 -3.43
C LEU A 14 -3.78 -10.35 -4.62
N VAL A 15 -3.55 -9.04 -4.68
CA VAL A 15 -4.23 -8.12 -5.60
C VAL A 15 -3.40 -7.81 -6.85
N LEU A 16 -2.08 -7.69 -6.71
CA LEU A 16 -1.20 -7.16 -7.76
C LEU A 16 -1.31 -7.88 -9.11
N PRO A 17 -1.28 -9.22 -9.19
CA PRO A 17 -1.42 -9.92 -10.47
C PRO A 17 -2.85 -9.88 -11.02
N TYR A 18 -3.85 -9.70 -10.17
CA TYR A 18 -5.26 -9.84 -10.53
C TYR A 18 -5.96 -8.52 -10.86
N THR A 19 -5.39 -7.36 -10.55
CA THR A 19 -5.99 -6.05 -10.86
C THR A 19 -6.15 -5.87 -12.37
N PHE A 20 -5.13 -6.22 -13.15
CA PHE A 20 -5.20 -6.13 -14.62
C PHE A 20 -6.24 -7.10 -15.19
N ILE A 21 -6.25 -8.35 -14.70
CA ILE A 21 -7.19 -9.38 -15.12
C ILE A 21 -8.62 -8.95 -14.77
N TYR A 22 -8.83 -8.37 -13.59
CA TYR A 22 -10.12 -7.84 -13.16
C TYR A 22 -10.67 -6.79 -14.13
N PHE A 23 -9.86 -5.79 -14.49
CA PHE A 23 -10.32 -4.75 -15.41
C PHE A 23 -10.61 -5.30 -16.81
N HIS A 24 -9.78 -6.20 -17.31
CA HIS A 24 -9.96 -6.73 -18.66
C HIS A 24 -11.04 -7.83 -18.72
N ASN A 25 -10.90 -8.89 -17.93
CA ASN A 25 -11.74 -10.08 -18.03
C ASN A 25 -13.09 -9.92 -17.33
N ILE A 26 -13.12 -9.28 -16.18
CA ILE A 26 -14.34 -9.16 -15.35
C ILE A 26 -15.14 -7.90 -15.73
N ARG A 27 -14.47 -6.77 -15.89
CA ARG A 27 -15.14 -5.49 -16.22
C ARG A 27 -15.26 -5.25 -17.74
N GLY A 28 -14.63 -6.09 -18.56
CA GLY A 28 -14.70 -6.01 -20.03
C GLY A 28 -14.00 -4.79 -20.62
N PHE A 29 -13.06 -4.18 -19.91
CA PHE A 29 -12.34 -3.03 -20.43
C PHE A 29 -11.36 -3.48 -21.54
N PRO A 30 -11.19 -2.70 -22.62
CA PRO A 30 -10.17 -2.99 -23.62
C PRO A 30 -8.80 -3.17 -22.98
N ILE A 31 -7.99 -4.11 -23.49
CA ILE A 31 -6.65 -4.42 -22.97
C ILE A 31 -5.76 -3.17 -22.85
N ALA A 32 -5.85 -2.28 -23.86
CA ALA A 32 -5.13 -1.01 -23.87
C ALA A 32 -5.55 -0.09 -22.71
N VAL A 33 -6.84 -0.06 -22.37
CA VAL A 33 -7.37 0.74 -21.27
C VAL A 33 -6.93 0.16 -19.91
N ALA A 34 -6.96 -1.16 -19.75
CA ALA A 34 -6.46 -1.81 -18.55
C ALA A 34 -4.97 -1.54 -18.32
N GLY A 35 -4.17 -1.59 -19.40
CA GLY A 35 -2.76 -1.20 -19.38
C GLY A 35 -2.53 0.28 -19.06
N LEU A 36 -3.36 1.16 -19.63
CA LEU A 36 -3.32 2.60 -19.31
C LEU A 36 -3.62 2.88 -17.84
N ILE A 37 -4.61 2.21 -17.24
CA ILE A 37 -4.95 2.36 -15.82
C ILE A 37 -3.77 1.93 -14.95
N ALA A 38 -3.13 0.79 -15.25
CA ALA A 38 -1.97 0.30 -14.53
C ALA A 38 -0.78 1.29 -14.61
N SER A 39 -0.46 1.76 -15.82
CA SER A 39 0.59 2.76 -16.04
C SER A 39 0.28 4.09 -15.33
N TYR A 40 -0.97 4.54 -15.41
CA TYR A 40 -1.45 5.75 -14.76
C TYR A 40 -1.27 5.69 -13.24
N GLY A 41 -1.55 4.53 -12.61
CA GLY A 41 -1.31 4.33 -11.19
C GLY A 41 0.17 4.52 -10.80
N ALA A 42 1.09 3.97 -11.60
CA ALA A 42 2.53 4.13 -11.38
C ALA A 42 2.97 5.60 -11.55
N PHE A 43 2.52 6.28 -12.60
CA PHE A 43 2.82 7.71 -12.81
C PHE A 43 2.24 8.60 -11.71
N SER A 44 1.00 8.33 -11.28
CA SER A 44 0.35 9.06 -10.19
C SER A 44 1.13 8.92 -8.90
N SER A 45 1.58 7.71 -8.56
CA SER A 45 2.40 7.44 -7.38
C SER A 45 3.72 8.21 -7.42
N LEU A 46 4.38 8.23 -8.58
CA LEU A 46 5.63 8.97 -8.78
C LEU A 46 5.43 10.49 -8.66
N ALA A 47 4.35 11.03 -9.24
CA ALA A 47 4.03 12.45 -9.18
C ALA A 47 3.68 12.93 -7.76
N ILE A 48 3.06 12.07 -6.95
CA ILE A 48 2.67 12.36 -5.57
C ILE A 48 3.85 12.22 -4.60
N SER A 49 4.85 11.39 -4.91
CA SER A 49 5.98 11.08 -4.04
C SER A 49 6.71 12.33 -3.47
N PRO A 50 7.00 13.41 -4.21
CA PRO A 50 7.64 14.61 -3.65
C PRO A 50 6.78 15.32 -2.60
N LEU A 51 5.44 15.31 -2.78
CA LEU A 51 4.52 15.90 -1.81
C LEU A 51 4.51 15.12 -0.50
N VAL A 52 4.64 13.81 -0.59
CA VAL A 52 4.73 12.93 0.57
C VAL A 52 5.99 13.20 1.39
N GLY A 53 7.14 13.44 0.76
CA GLY A 53 8.37 13.83 1.46
C GLY A 53 8.14 15.07 2.32
N ASN A 54 7.58 16.13 1.72
CA ASN A 54 7.25 17.36 2.44
C ASN A 54 6.24 17.15 3.60
N LEU A 55 5.29 16.22 3.45
CA LEU A 55 4.33 15.91 4.51
C LEU A 55 5.00 15.16 5.67
N ILE A 56 5.91 14.24 5.36
CA ILE A 56 6.71 13.52 6.37
C ILE A 56 7.58 14.49 7.17
N ASP A 57 8.24 15.43 6.48
CA ASP A 57 9.08 16.45 7.12
C ASP A 57 8.27 17.40 8.02
N LYS A 58 7.03 17.72 7.63
CA LYS A 58 6.18 18.67 8.33
C LYS A 58 5.38 18.06 9.47
N TRP A 59 4.85 16.86 9.29
CA TRP A 59 3.93 16.21 10.25
C TRP A 59 4.53 15.00 10.94
N GLY A 60 5.71 14.56 10.48
CA GLY A 60 6.34 13.34 10.94
C GLY A 60 5.85 12.09 10.18
N PRO A 61 6.62 11.00 10.24
CA PRO A 61 6.34 9.81 9.45
C PRO A 61 5.13 9.01 9.95
N LYS A 62 4.83 9.03 11.26
CA LYS A 62 3.73 8.23 11.83
C LYS A 62 2.35 8.71 11.41
N PRO A 63 1.98 10.01 11.51
CA PRO A 63 0.69 10.51 11.02
C PRO A 63 0.53 10.27 9.50
N VAL A 64 1.60 10.46 8.72
CA VAL A 64 1.57 10.22 7.28
C VAL A 64 1.34 8.74 6.97
N LEU A 65 1.97 7.82 7.71
CA LEU A 65 1.72 6.39 7.57
C LEU A 65 0.27 6.03 7.92
N ILE A 66 -0.28 6.56 9.00
CA ILE A 66 -1.67 6.32 9.41
C ILE A 66 -2.64 6.77 8.31
N THR A 67 -2.46 7.98 7.79
CA THR A 67 -3.31 8.49 6.70
C THR A 67 -3.15 7.67 5.43
N SER A 68 -1.93 7.24 5.08
CA SER A 68 -1.68 6.40 3.91
C SER A 68 -2.39 5.04 4.00
N LEU A 69 -2.38 4.41 5.18
CA LEU A 69 -3.06 3.13 5.42
C LEU A 69 -4.59 3.27 5.30
N LEU A 70 -5.16 4.36 5.84
CA LEU A 70 -6.60 4.66 5.70
C LEU A 70 -6.99 4.92 4.24
N VAL A 71 -6.19 5.71 3.51
CA VAL A 71 -6.42 5.99 2.09
C VAL A 71 -6.32 4.71 1.26
N SER A 72 -5.32 3.86 1.55
CA SER A 72 -5.18 2.56 0.88
C SER A 72 -6.38 1.66 1.17
N PHE A 73 -6.82 1.55 2.41
CA PHE A 73 -8.02 0.79 2.78
C PHE A 73 -9.23 1.24 1.95
N VAL A 74 -9.53 2.54 1.93
CA VAL A 74 -10.66 3.08 1.14
C VAL A 74 -10.49 2.81 -0.34
N GLY A 75 -9.28 3.00 -0.88
CA GLY A 75 -8.96 2.75 -2.29
C GLY A 75 -9.21 1.30 -2.69
N TYR A 76 -8.64 0.34 -1.97
CA TYR A 76 -8.77 -1.07 -2.31
C TYR A 76 -10.19 -1.61 -2.08
N CYS A 77 -10.88 -1.18 -1.03
CA CYS A 77 -12.30 -1.50 -0.87
C CYS A 77 -13.17 -0.92 -2.01
N SER A 78 -12.85 0.29 -2.47
CA SER A 78 -13.56 0.92 -3.60
C SER A 78 -13.29 0.22 -4.93
N LEU A 79 -12.13 -0.44 -5.07
CA LEU A 79 -11.76 -1.18 -6.29
C LEU A 79 -12.78 -2.30 -6.59
N SER A 80 -13.35 -2.93 -5.57
CA SER A 80 -14.40 -3.96 -5.71
C SER A 80 -15.68 -3.42 -6.36
N GLN A 81 -15.95 -2.12 -6.23
CA GLN A 81 -17.17 -1.44 -6.70
C GLN A 81 -17.02 -0.78 -8.09
N VAL A 82 -15.84 -0.83 -8.70
CA VAL A 82 -15.57 -0.18 -9.99
C VAL A 82 -16.39 -0.82 -11.10
N LYS A 83 -17.14 0.01 -11.84
CA LYS A 83 -17.98 -0.40 -12.97
C LYS A 83 -17.64 0.35 -14.27
N THR A 84 -17.06 1.54 -14.17
CA THR A 84 -16.73 2.39 -15.33
C THR A 84 -15.26 2.72 -15.38
N ILE A 85 -14.76 3.04 -16.57
CA ILE A 85 -13.36 3.43 -16.81
C ILE A 85 -12.99 4.66 -15.96
N SER A 86 -13.88 5.65 -15.88
CA SER A 86 -13.64 6.86 -15.08
C SER A 86 -13.50 6.55 -13.58
N GLN A 87 -14.34 5.63 -13.06
CA GLN A 87 -14.20 5.14 -11.69
C GLN A 87 -12.88 4.41 -11.48
N ALA A 88 -12.43 3.61 -12.46
CA ALA A 88 -11.16 2.90 -12.38
C ALA A 88 -9.99 3.88 -12.23
N PHE A 89 -9.93 4.95 -13.03
CA PHE A 89 -8.90 5.98 -12.89
C PHE A 89 -8.95 6.68 -11.54
N LEU A 90 -10.14 7.07 -11.07
CA LEU A 90 -10.32 7.74 -9.79
C LEU A 90 -9.86 6.85 -8.62
N VAL A 91 -10.30 5.59 -8.58
CA VAL A 91 -9.94 4.65 -7.52
C VAL A 91 -8.45 4.32 -7.58
N THR A 92 -7.87 4.16 -8.78
CA THR A 92 -6.43 3.96 -8.95
C THR A 92 -5.64 5.15 -8.41
N THR A 93 -6.13 6.39 -8.59
CA THR A 93 -5.49 7.58 -7.98
C THR A 93 -5.50 7.52 -6.46
N ILE A 94 -6.62 7.10 -5.86
CA ILE A 94 -6.72 6.93 -4.40
C ILE A 94 -5.72 5.87 -3.92
N CYS A 95 -5.67 4.70 -4.57
CA CYS A 95 -4.72 3.64 -4.25
C CYS A 95 -3.26 4.12 -4.39
N ALA A 96 -2.94 4.80 -5.50
CA ALA A 96 -1.61 5.33 -5.76
C ALA A 96 -1.18 6.36 -4.70
N THR A 97 -2.11 7.21 -4.24
CA THR A 97 -1.86 8.19 -3.17
C THR A 97 -1.50 7.50 -1.85
N GLY A 98 -2.26 6.49 -1.45
CA GLY A 98 -1.96 5.71 -0.26
C GLY A 98 -0.62 4.99 -0.36
N GLN A 99 -0.38 4.29 -1.45
CA GLN A 99 0.85 3.51 -1.67
C GLN A 99 2.11 4.38 -1.74
N SER A 100 2.04 5.56 -2.39
CA SER A 100 3.19 6.46 -2.51
C SER A 100 3.72 6.95 -1.16
N ALA A 101 2.84 7.07 -0.16
CA ALA A 101 3.19 7.55 1.17
C ALA A 101 3.63 6.43 2.13
N MET A 102 3.22 5.19 1.88
CA MET A 102 3.45 4.07 2.79
C MET A 102 4.95 3.73 2.94
N TRP A 103 5.66 3.52 1.82
CA TRP A 103 7.08 3.15 1.83
C TRP A 103 8.00 4.19 2.48
N PRO A 104 7.96 5.47 2.08
CA PRO A 104 8.80 6.49 2.70
C PRO A 104 8.55 6.62 4.19
N SER A 105 7.27 6.60 4.61
CA SER A 105 6.90 6.69 6.03
C SER A 105 7.38 5.50 6.84
N GLN A 106 7.26 4.28 6.30
CA GLN A 106 7.77 3.06 6.93
C GLN A 106 9.28 3.10 7.12
N ASN A 107 10.01 3.52 6.08
CA ASN A 107 11.46 3.62 6.13
C ASN A 107 11.91 4.67 7.14
N ALA A 108 11.25 5.84 7.18
CA ALA A 108 11.56 6.87 8.16
C ALA A 108 11.36 6.38 9.60
N ILE A 109 10.23 5.73 9.90
CA ILE A 109 9.97 5.13 11.21
C ILE A 109 11.01 4.04 11.55
N SER A 110 11.34 3.20 10.58
CA SER A 110 12.32 2.12 10.79
C SER A 110 13.72 2.67 11.09
N THR A 111 14.12 3.74 10.41
CA THR A 111 15.39 4.44 10.66
C THR A 111 15.42 5.05 12.05
N GLU A 112 14.32 5.66 12.49
CA GLU A 112 14.19 6.28 13.81
C GLU A 112 14.27 5.26 14.95
N LEU A 113 13.61 4.10 14.77
CA LEU A 113 13.55 3.03 15.76
C LEU A 113 14.80 2.15 15.82
N THR A 114 15.69 2.22 14.81
CA THR A 114 16.79 1.27 14.65
C THR A 114 18.14 1.95 14.85
N PRO A 115 18.98 1.44 15.79
CA PRO A 115 20.36 1.88 15.91
C PRO A 115 21.11 1.74 14.58
N GLU A 116 22.06 2.64 14.32
CA GLU A 116 22.74 2.75 13.03
C GLU A 116 23.39 1.44 12.56
N HIS A 117 24.05 0.73 13.49
CA HIS A 117 24.71 -0.56 13.21
C HIS A 117 23.76 -1.72 12.89
N MET A 118 22.45 -1.58 13.09
CA MET A 118 21.43 -2.60 12.80
C MET A 118 20.54 -2.26 11.61
N ARG A 119 20.67 -1.06 11.03
CA ARG A 119 19.77 -0.58 9.94
C ARG A 119 19.80 -1.50 8.73
N GLU A 120 21.00 -1.90 8.29
CA GLU A 120 21.14 -2.79 7.13
C GLU A 120 20.40 -4.11 7.34
N ARG A 121 20.53 -4.71 8.53
CA ARG A 121 19.84 -5.96 8.88
C ARG A 121 18.32 -5.80 8.92
N ILE A 122 17.82 -4.67 9.43
CA ILE A 122 16.38 -4.40 9.49
C ILE A 122 15.82 -4.16 8.10
N TYR A 123 16.50 -3.39 7.24
CA TYR A 123 16.08 -3.20 5.85
C TYR A 123 16.09 -4.50 5.06
N GLY A 124 17.11 -5.35 5.26
CA GLY A 124 17.16 -6.69 4.68
C GLY A 124 15.96 -7.55 5.11
N ALA A 125 15.63 -7.52 6.40
CA ALA A 125 14.46 -8.23 6.93
C ALA A 125 13.13 -7.68 6.39
N GLN A 126 12.98 -6.35 6.27
CA GLN A 126 11.80 -5.74 5.64
C GLN A 126 11.63 -6.18 4.20
N PHE A 127 12.73 -6.17 3.43
CA PHE A 127 12.69 -6.58 2.02
C PHE A 127 12.38 -8.08 1.88
N ALA A 128 12.91 -8.91 2.75
CA ALA A 128 12.59 -10.34 2.81
C ALA A 128 11.12 -10.58 3.14
N MET A 129 10.56 -9.87 4.14
CA MET A 129 9.14 -9.95 4.50
C MET A 129 8.23 -9.47 3.38
N LEU A 130 8.61 -8.41 2.67
CA LEU A 130 7.89 -7.91 1.52
C LEU A 130 7.78 -8.99 0.42
N ASN A 131 8.92 -9.55 0.01
CA ASN A 131 8.96 -10.54 -1.06
C ASN A 131 8.23 -11.84 -0.66
N LEU A 132 8.42 -12.27 0.59
CA LEU A 132 7.74 -13.45 1.13
C LEU A 132 6.21 -13.23 1.15
N GLY A 133 5.77 -12.06 1.63
CA GLY A 133 4.35 -11.69 1.66
C GLY A 133 3.73 -11.67 0.27
N ILE A 134 4.38 -11.01 -0.70
CA ILE A 134 3.92 -10.97 -2.10
C ILE A 134 3.89 -12.38 -2.69
N GLY A 135 4.91 -13.20 -2.46
CA GLY A 135 4.97 -14.58 -2.97
C GLY A 135 3.85 -15.45 -2.41
N ILE A 136 3.65 -15.44 -1.09
CA ILE A 136 2.59 -16.21 -0.43
C ILE A 136 1.21 -15.67 -0.87
N GLY A 137 1.03 -14.34 -0.92
CA GLY A 137 -0.21 -13.72 -1.38
C GLY A 137 -0.57 -14.13 -2.81
N GLY A 138 0.41 -14.14 -3.72
CA GLY A 138 0.23 -14.60 -5.09
C GLY A 138 -0.16 -16.09 -5.19
N LEU A 139 0.44 -16.94 -4.37
CA LEU A 139 0.06 -18.36 -4.29
C LEU A 139 -1.37 -18.53 -3.75
N VAL A 140 -1.71 -17.86 -2.65
CA VAL A 140 -3.05 -17.94 -2.07
C VAL A 140 -4.11 -17.45 -3.06
N SER A 141 -3.86 -16.33 -3.72
CA SER A 141 -4.81 -15.79 -4.70
C SER A 141 -5.01 -16.72 -5.90
N SER A 142 -3.96 -17.43 -6.33
CA SER A 142 -4.08 -18.41 -7.43
C SER A 142 -4.99 -19.60 -7.10
N LEU A 143 -5.15 -19.93 -5.81
CA LEU A 143 -6.05 -21.00 -5.33
C LEU A 143 -7.48 -20.52 -5.12
N VAL A 144 -7.67 -19.22 -4.86
CA VAL A 144 -9.00 -18.64 -4.53
C VAL A 144 -9.69 -18.07 -5.75
N VAL A 145 -8.92 -17.49 -6.69
CA VAL A 145 -9.48 -16.79 -7.84
C VAL A 145 -10.00 -17.79 -8.88
N THR A 146 -11.26 -17.63 -9.21
CA THR A 146 -11.88 -18.26 -10.38
C THR A 146 -12.29 -17.18 -11.36
N LEU A 147 -11.82 -17.29 -12.60
CA LEU A 147 -12.04 -16.26 -13.65
C LEU A 147 -13.54 -16.09 -13.98
N ASP A 148 -14.35 -17.11 -13.72
CA ASP A 148 -15.79 -17.10 -13.99
C ASP A 148 -16.61 -16.42 -12.88
N ASN A 149 -16.02 -16.10 -11.72
CA ASN A 149 -16.75 -15.57 -10.58
C ASN A 149 -16.18 -14.21 -10.13
N PRO A 150 -16.84 -13.08 -10.48
CA PRO A 150 -16.40 -11.74 -10.08
C PRO A 150 -16.24 -11.54 -8.56
N ARG A 151 -17.02 -12.28 -7.75
CA ARG A 151 -16.99 -12.17 -6.28
C ARG A 151 -15.64 -12.58 -5.69
N THR A 152 -14.89 -13.48 -6.36
CA THR A 152 -13.58 -13.89 -5.87
C THR A 152 -12.57 -12.73 -5.93
N PHE A 153 -12.66 -11.89 -6.96
CA PHE A 153 -11.84 -10.68 -7.08
C PHE A 153 -12.23 -9.61 -6.05
N GLU A 154 -13.55 -9.43 -5.83
CA GLU A 154 -14.04 -8.48 -4.83
C GLU A 154 -13.56 -8.87 -3.43
N LEU A 155 -13.57 -10.17 -3.09
CA LEU A 155 -13.03 -10.68 -1.83
C LEU A 155 -11.53 -10.44 -1.68
N LEU A 156 -10.73 -10.55 -2.77
CA LEU A 156 -9.30 -10.22 -2.72
C LEU A 156 -9.06 -8.74 -2.41
N PHE A 157 -9.79 -7.85 -3.06
CA PHE A 157 -9.65 -6.41 -2.83
C PHE A 157 -10.07 -6.00 -1.42
N ILE A 158 -11.16 -6.58 -0.91
CA ILE A 158 -11.61 -6.35 0.47
C ILE A 158 -10.59 -6.95 1.46
N GLY A 159 -10.07 -8.14 1.18
CA GLY A 159 -9.06 -8.79 1.99
C GLY A 159 -7.77 -7.97 2.10
N ASP A 160 -7.31 -7.41 0.98
CA ASP A 160 -6.17 -6.49 0.97
C ASP A 160 -6.50 -5.21 1.75
N GLY A 161 -7.68 -4.62 1.53
CA GLY A 161 -8.14 -3.48 2.32
C GLY A 161 -8.08 -3.77 3.83
N ILE A 162 -8.59 -4.92 4.29
CA ILE A 162 -8.52 -5.31 5.70
C ILE A 162 -7.08 -5.45 6.18
N SER A 163 -6.15 -5.92 5.35
CA SER A 163 -4.74 -6.02 5.71
C SER A 163 -4.14 -4.67 6.12
N TYR A 164 -4.56 -3.58 5.45
CA TYR A 164 -4.14 -2.22 5.83
C TYR A 164 -4.74 -1.77 7.17
N LEU A 165 -5.98 -2.16 7.49
CA LEU A 165 -6.55 -1.88 8.82
C LEU A 165 -5.81 -2.64 9.93
N VAL A 166 -5.47 -3.91 9.69
CA VAL A 166 -4.66 -4.67 10.66
C VAL A 166 -3.30 -4.03 10.85
N TYR A 167 -2.67 -3.59 9.76
CA TYR A 167 -1.41 -2.87 9.85
C TYR A 167 -1.57 -1.53 10.60
N LEU A 168 -2.65 -0.80 10.37
CA LEU A 168 -2.97 0.42 11.10
C LEU A 168 -3.03 0.18 12.63
N VAL A 169 -3.69 -0.89 13.06
CA VAL A 169 -3.74 -1.26 14.48
C VAL A 169 -2.33 -1.49 15.02
N VAL A 170 -1.48 -2.20 14.28
CA VAL A 170 -0.07 -2.40 14.66
C VAL A 170 0.66 -1.07 14.80
N VAL A 171 0.48 -0.12 13.87
CA VAL A 171 1.12 1.20 13.91
C VAL A 171 0.63 2.02 15.11
N LEU A 172 -0.65 1.93 15.46
CA LEU A 172 -1.23 2.63 16.61
C LEU A 172 -0.67 2.11 17.95
N THR A 173 -0.28 0.83 18.04
CA THR A 173 0.35 0.26 19.24
C THR A 173 1.80 0.74 19.45
N LEU A 174 2.44 1.29 18.42
CA LEU A 174 3.79 1.86 18.55
C LEU A 174 3.72 3.20 19.30
N LYS A 175 4.05 3.17 20.60
CA LYS A 175 4.14 4.37 21.44
C LYS A 175 5.42 5.15 21.14
N ASN A 176 5.35 6.49 21.17
CA ASN A 176 6.50 7.42 21.11
C ASN A 176 7.35 7.37 19.83
N VAL A 177 6.77 7.10 18.67
CA VAL A 177 7.44 7.21 17.38
C VAL A 177 6.96 8.50 16.69
N GLY A 178 7.89 9.37 16.30
CA GLY A 178 7.58 10.62 15.61
C GLY A 178 7.63 11.89 16.47
N ASP A 179 7.81 11.78 17.79
CA ASP A 179 7.95 12.98 18.68
C ASP A 179 9.34 13.62 18.58
N GLY A 180 10.31 12.95 17.92
CA GLY A 180 11.70 13.42 17.80
C GLY A 180 11.89 14.50 16.74
N VAL A 181 11.11 14.50 15.69
CA VAL A 181 11.29 15.41 14.53
C VAL A 181 10.89 16.85 14.88
N CYS A 182 9.90 17.04 15.72
CA CYS A 182 9.48 18.39 16.16
C CYS A 182 10.47 19.11 17.08
N ARG A 183 11.46 18.42 17.67
CA ARG A 183 12.44 19.04 18.58
C ARG A 183 13.60 19.74 17.87
N HIS A 184 13.91 19.39 16.63
CA HIS A 184 15.03 20.02 15.90
C HIS A 184 14.64 21.24 15.07
N ALA A 185 13.36 21.48 14.81
CA ALA A 185 12.89 22.67 14.08
C ALA A 185 12.78 23.95 14.95
N GLY A 186 13.02 23.87 16.25
CA GLY A 186 12.92 25.00 17.19
C GLY A 186 14.21 25.71 17.56
N HIS A 187 15.35 25.34 16.95
CA HIS A 187 16.67 25.92 17.27
C HIS A 187 17.48 26.27 16.01
N GLN A 188 16.88 26.98 15.08
CA GLN A 188 17.62 27.77 14.09
C GLN A 188 16.99 29.15 13.92
#